data_885174adfeb7f88c988cde6deb563f41
#
_entry.id   885174adfeb7f88c988cde6deb563f41
#
_cell.length_a   1.000
_cell.length_b   1.000
_cell.length_c   1.000
_cell.angle_alpha   90.00
_cell.angle_beta   90.00
_cell.angle_gamma   90.00
#
_symmetry.space_group_name_H-M   'P 1'
#
loop_
_entity.id
_entity.type
_entity.pdbx_description
1 polymer ?
#
loop_
_entity_poly.entity_id
_entity_poly.type
_entity_poly.pdbx_seq_one_letter_code
_entity_poly.pdbx_strand_id
1 'polypeptide(L)'
;MILKKSILALLIFLQGSCYAAKLNITADYKHYDEFRDVLIAKGNVVVEGPDFRIESPYVIRYFKDEKIMAMDKFEFEKEGYRVSGSSLEYYYWNSSGNAQNIRINFGKTFLGARHMAMTKDKFELYDAYFTGCNAPASDYHFAAQQLSLYPKTGLIVAYYATCWVWTAPVIPVPTFVYSAPVPKSKFDKKSWTSSQKKRAEDIEEGIKTTQPVPEIGANPVDGTFIRQGFNWYFTPRTYVKVLTSYMEKNHFGAGLTANYILDEMSEGELRFGSNEIERSYGGLTHYLSFGPKIMTEEDEDRQIYDYYRPGGKYSYELETKYSFRERINLDNNIAPFSRVSFTPKVTLRSNRKPLPFLGEPFTYFAEASSANISEEVSVLETPSSEGYTQSSPRTNYYSDITYTSDLGWLGNFKAVVDASFTDYGNLGSWDNSRQQLFLQQNLFDKLSLEYGHIHYIMQRGFSPYVFEGYYYSPYDQLIGGLTLKAWYSTFKLTTTYNLPSMDLYNVKYEWLFGLHCYNLVFSYNLRNELDTFRGEFNFSFELVPSRW
;
A
#
# COMPACT_ATOMS: atom_id res chain seq x y z
N MET A 1 21.70 64.62 -18.25
CA MET A 1 21.78 63.69 -19.38
C MET A 1 21.63 62.21 -19.00
N ILE A 2 21.71 61.88 -17.73
CA ILE A 2 21.66 60.48 -17.18
C ILE A 2 20.18 60.01 -17.01
N LEU A 3 19.24 60.90 -16.68
CA LEU A 3 17.84 60.51 -16.43
C LEU A 3 17.04 60.06 -17.69
N LYS A 4 17.41 60.53 -18.88
CA LYS A 4 16.77 60.13 -20.16
C LYS A 4 17.18 58.71 -20.65
N LYS A 5 18.36 58.24 -20.27
CA LYS A 5 18.84 56.90 -20.65
C LYS A 5 18.21 55.79 -19.79
N SER A 6 17.83 56.10 -18.52
CA SER A 6 17.19 55.14 -17.61
C SER A 6 15.72 54.89 -17.97
N ILE A 7 15.03 55.86 -18.49
CA ILE A 7 13.60 55.72 -18.91
C ILE A 7 13.50 54.91 -20.22
N LEU A 8 14.49 55.06 -21.10
CA LEU A 8 14.52 54.25 -22.34
C LEU A 8 14.84 52.78 -22.10
N ALA A 9 15.70 52.49 -21.08
CA ALA A 9 15.99 51.13 -20.67
C ALA A 9 14.78 50.47 -19.95
N LEU A 10 14.01 51.23 -19.20
CA LEU A 10 12.80 50.71 -18.53
C LEU A 10 11.66 50.43 -19.52
N LEU A 11 11.55 51.24 -20.62
CA LEU A 11 10.58 51.01 -21.69
C LEU A 11 10.93 49.80 -22.57
N ILE A 12 12.20 49.43 -22.69
CA ILE A 12 12.63 48.21 -23.39
C ILE A 12 12.40 46.96 -22.54
N PHE A 13 12.46 47.06 -21.21
CA PHE A 13 12.11 45.96 -20.30
C PHE A 13 10.59 45.74 -20.16
N LEU A 14 9.76 46.70 -20.49
CA LEU A 14 8.30 46.61 -20.46
C LEU A 14 7.70 46.08 -21.77
N GLN A 15 8.49 45.90 -22.81
CA GLN A 15 8.11 45.02 -23.94
C GLN A 15 8.32 43.57 -23.45
N GLY A 16 7.52 43.15 -22.48
CA GLY A 16 7.31 41.74 -22.19
C GLY A 16 6.94 41.08 -23.50
N SER A 17 7.90 40.32 -24.03
CA SER A 17 7.69 39.48 -25.19
C SER A 17 6.50 38.59 -24.85
N CYS A 18 5.33 38.94 -25.40
CA CYS A 18 4.21 38.01 -25.52
C CYS A 18 4.76 36.88 -26.42
N TYR A 19 5.42 35.91 -25.84
CA TYR A 19 5.78 34.66 -26.50
C TYR A 19 4.44 33.98 -26.79
N ALA A 20 3.84 34.30 -27.93
CA ALA A 20 2.76 33.48 -28.50
C ALA A 20 3.31 32.06 -28.57
N ALA A 21 2.74 31.15 -27.80
CA ALA A 21 3.18 29.75 -27.76
C ALA A 21 3.24 29.22 -29.19
N LYS A 22 4.43 28.95 -29.69
CA LYS A 22 4.66 28.51 -31.08
C LYS A 22 4.10 27.09 -31.21
N LEU A 23 2.88 26.99 -31.75
CA LEU A 23 2.27 25.72 -32.09
C LEU A 23 2.82 25.24 -33.43
N ASN A 24 3.29 24.01 -33.45
CA ASN A 24 3.68 23.33 -34.68
C ASN A 24 2.52 22.43 -35.12
N ILE A 25 2.05 22.56 -36.35
CA ILE A 25 0.97 21.75 -36.91
C ILE A 25 1.50 21.07 -38.17
N THR A 26 1.52 19.74 -38.16
CA THR A 26 1.81 18.92 -39.35
C THR A 26 0.57 18.19 -39.79
N ALA A 27 0.32 18.09 -41.09
CA ALA A 27 -0.82 17.42 -41.68
C ALA A 27 -0.58 17.17 -43.16
N ASP A 28 -1.32 16.22 -43.75
CA ASP A 28 -1.26 15.94 -45.18
C ASP A 28 -1.82 17.11 -46.03
N TYR A 29 -2.84 17.79 -45.50
CA TYR A 29 -3.44 18.97 -46.15
C TYR A 29 -3.66 20.07 -45.11
N LYS A 30 -3.33 21.33 -45.50
CA LYS A 30 -3.56 22.52 -44.68
C LYS A 30 -4.16 23.63 -45.55
N HIS A 31 -5.18 24.28 -45.04
CA HIS A 31 -5.81 25.42 -45.65
C HIS A 31 -6.07 26.50 -44.59
N TYR A 32 -5.61 27.72 -44.88
CA TYR A 32 -5.90 28.88 -44.05
C TYR A 32 -7.03 29.69 -44.66
N ASP A 33 -8.10 29.85 -43.88
CA ASP A 33 -9.26 30.68 -44.24
C ASP A 33 -9.07 32.08 -43.62
N GLU A 34 -8.71 33.04 -44.47
CA GLU A 34 -8.43 34.42 -44.03
C GLU A 34 -9.68 35.13 -43.50
N PHE A 35 -10.90 34.82 -44.02
CA PHE A 35 -12.13 35.46 -43.58
C PHE A 35 -12.55 35.06 -42.16
N ARG A 36 -12.28 33.82 -41.81
CA ARG A 36 -12.62 33.25 -40.49
C ARG A 36 -11.46 33.25 -39.53
N ASP A 37 -10.26 33.58 -39.95
CA ASP A 37 -9.02 33.50 -39.22
C ASP A 37 -8.81 32.12 -38.60
N VAL A 38 -8.94 31.07 -39.44
CA VAL A 38 -8.80 29.68 -39.01
C VAL A 38 -7.85 28.89 -39.91
N LEU A 39 -7.10 27.98 -39.33
CA LEU A 39 -6.33 26.97 -40.04
C LEU A 39 -7.05 25.63 -39.98
N ILE A 40 -7.39 25.08 -41.12
CA ILE A 40 -8.01 23.75 -41.29
C ILE A 40 -6.90 22.79 -41.71
N ALA A 41 -6.72 21.72 -40.94
CA ALA A 41 -5.76 20.66 -41.21
C ALA A 41 -6.47 19.30 -41.31
N LYS A 42 -6.09 18.49 -42.31
CA LYS A 42 -6.67 17.17 -42.57
C LYS A 42 -5.61 16.15 -42.89
N GLY A 43 -5.89 14.88 -42.49
CA GLY A 43 -5.02 13.73 -42.68
C GLY A 43 -3.81 13.76 -41.77
N ASN A 44 -3.64 12.74 -40.92
CA ASN A 44 -2.52 12.57 -40.01
C ASN A 44 -2.06 13.85 -39.29
N VAL A 45 -3.06 14.62 -38.78
CA VAL A 45 -2.77 15.91 -38.16
C VAL A 45 -2.12 15.69 -36.79
N VAL A 46 -0.95 16.31 -36.59
CA VAL A 46 -0.27 16.40 -35.29
C VAL A 46 -0.10 17.87 -34.94
N VAL A 47 -0.61 18.25 -33.76
CA VAL A 47 -0.42 19.57 -33.18
C VAL A 47 0.49 19.44 -31.96
N GLU A 48 1.63 20.11 -32.00
CA GLU A 48 2.58 20.12 -30.89
C GLU A 48 2.65 21.52 -30.27
N GLY A 49 2.30 21.59 -28.99
CA GLY A 49 2.49 22.75 -28.13
C GLY A 49 3.68 22.58 -27.18
N PRO A 50 3.94 23.57 -26.33
CA PRO A 50 5.06 23.50 -25.38
C PRO A 50 4.95 22.35 -24.36
N ASP A 51 3.72 21.98 -23.97
CA ASP A 51 3.40 21.05 -22.90
C ASP A 51 2.32 20.03 -23.29
N PHE A 52 1.89 20.01 -24.55
CA PHE A 52 0.85 19.07 -25.03
C PHE A 52 1.10 18.64 -26.46
N ARG A 53 0.47 17.51 -26.83
CA ARG A 53 0.41 16.98 -28.19
C ARG A 53 -1.02 16.50 -28.49
N ILE A 54 -1.54 16.85 -29.66
CA ILE A 54 -2.85 16.40 -30.16
C ILE A 54 -2.63 15.71 -31.50
N GLU A 55 -3.18 14.49 -31.63
CA GLU A 55 -3.25 13.76 -32.90
C GLU A 55 -4.71 13.56 -33.28
N SER A 56 -5.06 13.83 -34.53
CA SER A 56 -6.43 13.69 -35.04
C SER A 56 -6.44 13.65 -36.57
N PRO A 57 -7.40 12.99 -37.21
CA PRO A 57 -7.56 13.08 -38.66
C PRO A 57 -8.04 14.45 -39.16
N TYR A 58 -8.65 15.23 -38.28
CA TYR A 58 -9.19 16.56 -38.67
C TYR A 58 -9.08 17.54 -37.52
N VAL A 59 -8.43 18.68 -37.75
CA VAL A 59 -8.22 19.76 -36.77
C VAL A 59 -8.54 21.12 -37.37
N ILE A 60 -9.21 21.97 -36.59
CA ILE A 60 -9.39 23.39 -36.86
C ILE A 60 -8.72 24.18 -35.75
N ARG A 61 -7.80 25.07 -36.09
CA ARG A 61 -7.22 26.04 -35.18
C ARG A 61 -7.87 27.40 -35.40
N TYR A 62 -8.43 27.98 -34.35
CA TYR A 62 -8.96 29.32 -34.27
C TYR A 62 -7.89 30.24 -33.67
N PHE A 63 -7.37 31.17 -34.44
CA PHE A 63 -6.26 32.02 -33.95
C PHE A 63 -6.75 33.05 -32.93
N LYS A 64 -7.92 33.68 -33.21
CA LYS A 64 -8.51 34.70 -32.34
C LYS A 64 -8.89 34.16 -30.95
N ASP A 65 -9.39 32.95 -30.89
CA ASP A 65 -9.85 32.33 -29.63
C ASP A 65 -8.78 31.51 -28.96
N GLU A 66 -7.58 31.40 -29.56
CA GLU A 66 -6.49 30.54 -29.10
C GLU A 66 -6.96 29.09 -28.80
N LYS A 67 -7.79 28.57 -29.72
CA LYS A 67 -8.50 27.31 -29.57
C LYS A 67 -8.17 26.33 -30.68
N ILE A 68 -8.11 25.04 -30.29
CA ILE A 68 -8.00 23.91 -31.20
C ILE A 68 -9.24 23.06 -31.06
N MET A 69 -9.85 22.70 -32.21
CA MET A 69 -10.92 21.70 -32.27
C MET A 69 -10.42 20.49 -33.05
N ALA A 70 -10.43 19.32 -32.42
CA ALA A 70 -10.18 18.05 -33.08
C ALA A 70 -11.49 17.27 -33.23
N MET A 71 -11.72 16.67 -34.38
CA MET A 71 -12.96 15.96 -34.73
C MET A 71 -12.65 14.55 -35.24
N ASP A 72 -13.61 13.64 -35.13
CA ASP A 72 -13.58 12.27 -35.66
C ASP A 72 -12.63 11.30 -34.98
N LYS A 73 -12.00 11.57 -34.00
CA LYS A 73 -11.11 10.89 -33.04
C LYS A 73 -9.96 11.81 -32.70
N PHE A 74 -9.52 11.75 -31.49
CA PHE A 74 -8.31 12.45 -31.08
C PHE A 74 -7.54 11.62 -30.07
N GLU A 75 -6.24 11.85 -30.03
CA GLU A 75 -5.35 11.52 -28.90
C GLU A 75 -4.72 12.81 -28.40
N PHE A 76 -4.86 13.07 -27.11
CA PHE A 76 -4.30 14.23 -26.43
C PHE A 76 -3.35 13.74 -25.36
N GLU A 77 -2.11 14.18 -25.40
CA GLU A 77 -1.08 13.83 -24.41
C GLU A 77 -0.58 15.10 -23.73
N LYS A 78 -0.58 15.11 -22.39
CA LYS A 78 -0.07 16.21 -21.57
C LYS A 78 0.43 15.67 -20.23
N GLU A 79 1.59 16.14 -19.75
CA GLU A 79 2.11 15.84 -18.40
C GLU A 79 2.08 14.34 -18.01
N GLY A 80 2.18 13.44 -18.98
CA GLY A 80 2.22 11.99 -18.76
C GLY A 80 0.88 11.28 -18.73
N TYR A 81 -0.24 11.99 -18.87
CA TYR A 81 -1.54 11.37 -19.10
C TYR A 81 -1.96 11.44 -20.57
N ARG A 82 -2.72 10.45 -20.99
CA ARG A 82 -3.23 10.34 -22.36
C ARG A 82 -4.75 10.25 -22.34
N VAL A 83 -5.38 11.12 -23.10
CA VAL A 83 -6.83 11.18 -23.29
C VAL A 83 -7.15 10.91 -24.76
N SER A 84 -8.05 10.00 -25.04
CA SER A 84 -8.58 9.76 -26.39
C SER A 84 -10.10 9.90 -26.39
N GLY A 85 -10.68 10.24 -27.52
CA GLY A 85 -12.14 10.42 -27.63
C GLY A 85 -12.59 10.75 -29.05
N SER A 86 -13.86 11.16 -29.19
CA SER A 86 -14.47 11.45 -30.48
C SER A 86 -14.36 12.92 -30.88
N SER A 87 -14.32 13.85 -29.94
CA SER A 87 -14.13 15.27 -30.21
C SER A 87 -13.44 15.95 -29.03
N LEU A 88 -12.60 16.94 -29.35
CA LEU A 88 -11.90 17.75 -28.37
C LEU A 88 -11.99 19.21 -28.78
N GLU A 89 -12.36 20.06 -27.84
CA GLU A 89 -12.21 21.50 -27.88
C GLU A 89 -11.21 21.90 -26.80
N TYR A 90 -10.06 22.51 -27.17
CA TYR A 90 -8.98 22.82 -26.24
C TYR A 90 -8.50 24.28 -26.41
N TYR A 91 -8.58 25.02 -25.32
CA TYR A 91 -8.07 26.38 -25.20
C TYR A 91 -6.65 26.34 -24.61
N TYR A 92 -5.63 26.52 -25.46
CA TYR A 92 -4.24 26.31 -25.06
C TYR A 92 -3.66 27.45 -24.20
N TRP A 93 -4.29 28.61 -24.18
CA TRP A 93 -3.87 29.75 -23.33
C TRP A 93 -4.12 29.51 -21.84
N ASN A 94 -5.14 28.77 -21.46
CA ASN A 94 -5.51 28.51 -20.07
C ASN A 94 -5.58 27.00 -19.72
N SER A 95 -5.24 26.15 -20.67
CA SER A 95 -5.30 24.68 -20.50
C SER A 95 -6.70 24.17 -20.13
N SER A 96 -7.75 24.76 -20.67
CA SER A 96 -9.13 24.31 -20.47
C SER A 96 -9.73 23.73 -21.74
N GLY A 97 -10.83 22.99 -21.60
CA GLY A 97 -11.51 22.43 -22.76
C GLY A 97 -12.62 21.47 -22.43
N ASN A 98 -13.23 20.93 -23.48
CA ASN A 98 -14.27 19.92 -23.41
C ASN A 98 -13.96 18.77 -24.36
N ALA A 99 -14.35 17.56 -24.00
CA ALA A 99 -14.20 16.40 -24.86
C ALA A 99 -15.37 15.42 -24.68
N GLN A 100 -15.59 14.59 -25.71
CA GLN A 100 -16.69 13.63 -25.72
C GLN A 100 -16.21 12.20 -25.96
N ASN A 101 -16.95 11.22 -25.38
CA ASN A 101 -16.69 9.79 -25.48
C ASN A 101 -15.23 9.44 -25.18
N ILE A 102 -14.77 9.91 -24.03
CA ILE A 102 -13.36 9.89 -23.67
C ILE A 102 -12.94 8.58 -23.00
N ARG A 103 -11.66 8.28 -23.19
CA ARG A 103 -10.90 7.29 -22.41
C ARG A 103 -9.61 7.95 -21.93
N ILE A 104 -9.32 7.79 -20.66
CA ILE A 104 -8.11 8.32 -20.04
C ILE A 104 -7.31 7.16 -19.47
N ASN A 105 -6.03 7.09 -19.82
CA ASN A 105 -5.07 6.23 -19.17
C ASN A 105 -4.27 7.08 -18.17
N PHE A 106 -4.45 6.78 -16.89
CA PHE A 106 -3.79 7.47 -15.80
C PHE A 106 -3.02 6.46 -14.96
N GLY A 107 -1.75 6.23 -15.27
CA GLY A 107 -0.94 5.17 -14.69
C GLY A 107 -1.54 3.79 -15.00
N LYS A 108 -1.91 3.06 -13.94
CA LYS A 108 -2.60 1.77 -14.03
C LYS A 108 -4.13 1.89 -13.91
N THR A 109 -4.67 3.10 -13.95
CA THR A 109 -6.10 3.36 -13.83
C THR A 109 -6.67 3.79 -15.18
N PHE A 110 -7.72 3.14 -15.61
CA PHE A 110 -8.46 3.42 -16.85
C PHE A 110 -9.76 4.11 -16.49
N LEU A 111 -10.00 5.27 -17.09
CA LEU A 111 -11.24 6.01 -16.92
C LEU A 111 -11.92 6.14 -18.27
N GLY A 112 -13.24 6.11 -18.26
CA GLY A 112 -14.05 6.43 -19.43
C GLY A 112 -15.20 7.34 -19.02
N ALA A 113 -15.63 8.22 -19.92
CA ALA A 113 -16.79 9.06 -19.69
C ALA A 113 -17.43 9.49 -21.00
N ARG A 114 -18.72 9.82 -20.93
CA ARG A 114 -19.45 10.35 -22.07
C ARG A 114 -19.05 11.79 -22.38
N HIS A 115 -18.80 12.57 -21.32
CA HIS A 115 -18.42 13.96 -21.43
C HIS A 115 -17.34 14.32 -20.42
N MET A 116 -16.39 15.16 -20.81
CA MET A 116 -15.34 15.70 -19.94
C MET A 116 -15.26 17.21 -20.10
N ALA A 117 -15.23 17.91 -18.98
CA ALA A 117 -14.77 19.28 -18.89
C ALA A 117 -13.41 19.31 -18.20
N MET A 118 -12.41 19.95 -18.79
CA MET A 118 -11.08 20.04 -18.22
C MET A 118 -10.69 21.49 -17.91
N THR A 119 -9.97 21.64 -16.82
CA THR A 119 -9.23 22.84 -16.45
C THR A 119 -7.78 22.46 -16.19
N LYS A 120 -6.91 23.44 -15.96
CA LYS A 120 -5.49 23.21 -15.66
C LYS A 120 -5.23 22.23 -14.50
N ASP A 121 -6.12 22.18 -13.51
CA ASP A 121 -5.89 21.43 -12.27
C ASP A 121 -6.91 20.30 -12.03
N LYS A 122 -7.98 20.21 -12.85
CA LYS A 122 -9.08 19.30 -12.60
C LYS A 122 -9.77 18.88 -13.89
N PHE A 123 -10.12 17.59 -13.98
CA PHE A 123 -11.03 17.04 -15.00
C PHE A 123 -12.34 16.64 -14.33
N GLU A 124 -13.44 17.11 -14.86
CA GLU A 124 -14.78 16.69 -14.47
C GLU A 124 -15.35 15.78 -15.56
N LEU A 125 -15.66 14.58 -15.17
CA LEU A 125 -16.12 13.49 -16.01
C LEU A 125 -17.56 13.18 -15.67
N TYR A 126 -18.43 13.12 -16.65
CA TYR A 126 -19.86 12.86 -16.48
C TYR A 126 -20.24 11.56 -17.17
N ASP A 127 -21.18 10.81 -16.59
CA ASP A 127 -21.50 9.44 -16.98
C ASP A 127 -20.22 8.61 -17.09
N ALA A 128 -19.45 8.59 -15.99
CA ALA A 128 -18.10 8.13 -15.96
C ALA A 128 -17.97 6.75 -15.31
N TYR A 129 -16.92 6.05 -15.68
CA TYR A 129 -16.46 4.87 -14.96
C TYR A 129 -14.94 4.89 -14.80
N PHE A 130 -14.45 4.18 -13.82
CA PHE A 130 -13.02 3.90 -13.69
C PHE A 130 -12.78 2.47 -13.24
N THR A 131 -11.62 1.92 -13.63
CA THR A 131 -11.18 0.58 -13.30
C THR A 131 -9.67 0.49 -13.32
N GLY A 132 -9.11 -0.42 -12.52
CA GLY A 132 -7.70 -0.85 -12.65
C GLY A 132 -7.54 -2.07 -13.56
N CYS A 133 -8.63 -2.58 -14.14
CA CYS A 133 -8.62 -3.76 -14.99
C CYS A 133 -8.34 -3.36 -16.44
N ASN A 134 -7.32 -3.96 -17.05
CA ASN A 134 -6.95 -3.73 -18.45
C ASN A 134 -7.62 -4.68 -19.45
N ALA A 135 -8.52 -5.56 -18.98
CA ALA A 135 -9.28 -6.45 -19.87
C ALA A 135 -10.18 -5.65 -20.81
N PRO A 136 -10.43 -6.12 -22.05
CA PRO A 136 -11.33 -5.47 -23.00
C PRO A 136 -12.76 -5.26 -22.44
N ALA A 137 -13.25 -6.22 -21.66
CA ALA A 137 -14.39 -6.09 -20.77
C ALA A 137 -13.84 -6.17 -19.34
N SER A 138 -13.87 -5.08 -18.60
CA SER A 138 -13.32 -5.04 -17.24
C SER A 138 -14.09 -5.97 -16.31
N ASP A 139 -13.36 -6.76 -15.52
CA ASP A 139 -13.95 -7.65 -14.53
C ASP A 139 -14.68 -6.89 -13.42
N TYR A 140 -14.22 -5.66 -13.15
CA TYR A 140 -14.89 -4.73 -12.24
C TYR A 140 -14.72 -3.29 -12.73
N HIS A 141 -15.66 -2.45 -12.39
CA HIS A 141 -15.55 -1.01 -12.57
C HIS A 141 -16.43 -0.27 -11.55
N PHE A 142 -16.07 0.98 -11.32
CA PHE A 142 -16.90 1.91 -10.56
C PHE A 142 -17.57 2.85 -11.55
N ALA A 143 -18.88 2.75 -11.69
CA ALA A 143 -19.67 3.70 -12.47
C ALA A 143 -20.12 4.85 -11.56
N ALA A 144 -20.03 6.08 -12.03
CA ALA A 144 -20.39 7.29 -11.29
C ALA A 144 -21.11 8.29 -12.20
N GLN A 145 -22.08 9.01 -11.65
CA GLN A 145 -22.73 10.10 -12.40
C GLN A 145 -21.74 11.23 -12.68
N GLN A 146 -20.90 11.53 -11.69
CA GLN A 146 -19.84 12.53 -11.81
C GLN A 146 -18.55 12.01 -11.15
N LEU A 147 -17.43 12.25 -11.82
CA LEU A 147 -16.11 11.91 -11.32
C LEU A 147 -15.19 13.12 -11.50
N SER A 148 -14.47 13.48 -10.46
CA SER A 148 -13.44 14.51 -10.50
C SER A 148 -12.07 13.87 -10.42
N LEU A 149 -11.22 14.08 -11.44
CA LEU A 149 -9.81 13.67 -11.44
C LEU A 149 -8.93 14.90 -11.26
N TYR A 150 -8.00 14.83 -10.34
CA TYR A 150 -6.96 15.84 -10.10
C TYR A 150 -5.60 15.30 -10.58
N PRO A 151 -5.15 15.61 -11.80
CA PRO A 151 -3.98 14.96 -12.41
C PRO A 151 -2.69 15.10 -11.61
N LYS A 152 -2.50 16.24 -10.94
CA LYS A 152 -1.28 16.51 -10.15
C LYS A 152 -1.15 15.65 -8.89
N THR A 153 -2.26 15.28 -8.28
CA THR A 153 -2.29 14.52 -7.02
C THR A 153 -2.73 13.08 -7.19
N GLY A 154 -3.24 12.72 -8.39
CA GLY A 154 -3.82 11.41 -8.63
C GLY A 154 -5.16 11.18 -7.93
N LEU A 155 -5.73 12.20 -7.28
CA LEU A 155 -6.98 12.06 -6.55
C LEU A 155 -8.15 11.93 -7.51
N ILE A 156 -8.96 10.90 -7.31
CA ILE A 156 -10.21 10.64 -8.00
C ILE A 156 -11.33 10.70 -6.97
N VAL A 157 -12.32 11.56 -7.19
CA VAL A 157 -13.52 11.65 -6.37
C VAL A 157 -14.72 11.30 -7.23
N ALA A 158 -15.39 10.21 -6.91
CA ALA A 158 -16.58 9.76 -7.62
C ALA A 158 -17.83 10.03 -6.77
N TYR A 159 -18.83 10.64 -7.35
CA TYR A 159 -20.09 10.96 -6.70
C TYR A 159 -21.18 10.04 -7.23
N TYR A 160 -22.02 9.51 -6.33
CA TYR A 160 -23.07 8.55 -6.63
C TYR A 160 -22.51 7.35 -7.42
N ALA A 161 -21.44 6.78 -6.90
CA ALA A 161 -20.76 5.67 -7.52
C ALA A 161 -21.43 4.33 -7.16
N THR A 162 -21.31 3.37 -8.05
CA THR A 162 -21.68 1.98 -7.83
C THR A 162 -20.53 1.10 -8.27
N CYS A 163 -20.11 0.18 -7.41
CA CYS A 163 -19.17 -0.87 -7.77
C CYS A 163 -19.90 -1.94 -8.56
N TRP A 164 -19.39 -2.26 -9.72
CA TRP A 164 -19.87 -3.33 -10.60
C TRP A 164 -18.83 -4.42 -10.68
N VAL A 165 -19.27 -5.67 -10.57
CA VAL A 165 -18.46 -6.84 -10.88
C VAL A 165 -19.11 -7.52 -12.08
N TRP A 166 -18.37 -7.58 -13.19
CA TRP A 166 -18.92 -7.87 -14.52
C TRP A 166 -20.10 -6.95 -14.86
N THR A 167 -21.30 -7.50 -14.94
CA THR A 167 -22.54 -6.77 -15.27
C THR A 167 -23.47 -6.57 -14.08
N ALA A 168 -23.06 -7.02 -12.88
CA ALA A 168 -23.87 -6.95 -11.67
C ALA A 168 -23.45 -5.75 -10.79
N PRO A 169 -24.37 -4.86 -10.39
CA PRO A 169 -24.09 -3.87 -9.36
C PRO A 169 -23.99 -4.57 -8.00
N VAL A 170 -22.89 -4.35 -7.29
CA VAL A 170 -22.61 -5.05 -6.03
C VAL A 170 -22.80 -4.12 -4.83
N ILE A 171 -22.19 -2.93 -4.86
CA ILE A 171 -22.17 -2.01 -3.72
C ILE A 171 -22.41 -0.58 -4.21
N PRO A 172 -23.47 0.11 -3.76
CA PRO A 172 -23.61 1.55 -3.95
C PRO A 172 -22.69 2.29 -2.99
N VAL A 173 -21.94 3.25 -3.49
CA VAL A 173 -21.02 4.10 -2.72
C VAL A 173 -21.37 5.56 -3.01
N PRO A 174 -22.05 6.28 -2.08
CA PRO A 174 -22.53 7.64 -2.33
C PRO A 174 -21.42 8.61 -2.75
N THR A 175 -20.27 8.50 -2.11
CA THR A 175 -19.04 9.23 -2.50
C THR A 175 -17.86 8.31 -2.29
N PHE A 176 -17.06 8.15 -3.32
CA PHE A 176 -15.88 7.31 -3.31
C PHE A 176 -14.65 8.15 -3.62
N VAL A 177 -13.62 8.03 -2.79
CA VAL A 177 -12.34 8.73 -2.96
C VAL A 177 -11.25 7.70 -3.20
N TYR A 178 -10.57 7.84 -4.30
CA TYR A 178 -9.47 6.97 -4.71
C TYR A 178 -8.26 7.80 -5.10
N SER A 179 -7.08 7.37 -4.70
CA SER A 179 -5.83 7.99 -5.11
C SER A 179 -5.11 7.06 -6.10
N ALA A 180 -5.11 7.46 -7.36
CA ALA A 180 -4.33 6.77 -8.38
C ALA A 180 -2.87 7.25 -8.34
N PRO A 181 -1.90 6.37 -8.68
CA PRO A 181 -0.51 6.81 -8.80
C PRO A 181 -0.39 7.85 -9.91
N VAL A 182 0.22 8.97 -9.58
CA VAL A 182 0.48 10.04 -10.55
C VAL A 182 1.47 9.52 -11.59
N PRO A 183 1.16 9.57 -12.90
CA PRO A 183 2.10 9.20 -13.93
C PRO A 183 3.39 9.99 -13.79
N LYS A 184 4.52 9.32 -13.74
CA LYS A 184 5.83 9.99 -13.60
C LYS A 184 6.12 10.80 -14.85
N SER A 185 6.36 12.09 -14.69
CA SER A 185 6.91 12.89 -15.77
C SER A 185 8.28 12.33 -16.15
N LYS A 186 8.54 12.22 -17.45
CA LYS A 186 9.85 11.76 -17.97
C LYS A 186 11.02 12.61 -17.48
N PHE A 187 10.76 13.77 -16.90
CA PHE A 187 11.74 14.73 -16.43
C PHE A 187 12.24 14.50 -15.00
N ASP A 188 11.46 13.82 -14.13
CA ASP A 188 11.82 13.59 -12.72
C ASP A 188 12.79 12.42 -12.48
N LYS A 189 12.94 11.54 -13.45
CA LYS A 189 13.78 10.33 -13.31
C LYS A 189 15.29 10.59 -13.17
N LYS A 190 15.77 11.76 -13.54
CA LYS A 190 17.23 12.06 -13.55
C LYS A 190 17.84 12.30 -12.18
N SER A 191 17.04 12.66 -11.18
CA SER A 191 17.53 13.01 -9.82
C SER A 191 17.34 11.91 -8.78
N TRP A 192 16.71 10.80 -9.14
CA TRP A 192 16.41 9.74 -8.18
C TRP A 192 17.47 8.64 -8.24
N THR A 193 17.90 8.19 -7.07
CA THR A 193 18.71 6.99 -6.95
C THR A 193 17.86 5.75 -7.29
N SER A 194 18.51 4.64 -7.63
CA SER A 194 17.83 3.37 -7.97
C SER A 194 16.89 2.94 -6.85
N SER A 195 17.29 3.09 -5.59
CA SER A 195 16.49 2.78 -4.41
C SER A 195 15.27 3.68 -4.25
N GLN A 196 15.37 4.96 -4.56
CA GLN A 196 14.22 5.87 -4.54
C GLN A 196 13.21 5.54 -5.65
N LYS A 197 13.71 5.12 -6.82
CA LYS A 197 12.86 4.65 -7.93
C LYS A 197 12.09 3.40 -7.54
N LYS A 198 12.78 2.40 -6.99
CA LYS A 198 12.17 1.14 -6.57
C LYS A 198 11.17 1.35 -5.45
N ARG A 199 11.49 2.17 -4.45
CA ARG A 199 10.57 2.47 -3.36
C ARG A 199 9.34 3.24 -3.81
N ALA A 200 9.44 4.08 -4.83
CA ALA A 200 8.28 4.66 -5.48
C ALA A 200 7.47 3.59 -6.23
N GLU A 201 8.11 2.58 -6.79
CA GLU A 201 7.48 1.41 -7.41
C GLU A 201 6.83 0.52 -6.34
N ASP A 202 7.48 0.29 -5.19
CA ASP A 202 6.92 -0.43 -4.04
C ASP A 202 5.73 0.34 -3.41
N ILE A 203 5.79 1.67 -3.37
CA ILE A 203 4.65 2.51 -3.00
C ILE A 203 3.54 2.38 -4.05
N GLU A 204 3.86 2.37 -5.34
CA GLU A 204 2.91 2.08 -6.42
C GLU A 204 2.36 0.65 -6.30
N GLU A 205 3.17 -0.31 -5.86
CA GLU A 205 2.73 -1.67 -5.54
C GLU A 205 1.94 -1.73 -4.24
N GLY A 206 2.30 -0.95 -3.23
CA GLY A 206 1.52 -0.77 -1.99
C GLY A 206 0.12 -0.19 -2.23
N ILE A 207 -0.10 0.50 -3.36
CA ILE A 207 -1.44 0.88 -3.83
C ILE A 207 -2.29 -0.36 -4.17
N LYS A 208 -1.67 -1.50 -4.45
CA LYS A 208 -2.38 -2.78 -4.57
C LYS A 208 -3.21 -3.10 -3.32
N THR A 209 -2.81 -2.58 -2.17
CA THR A 209 -3.52 -2.76 -0.90
C THR A 209 -4.56 -1.68 -0.60
N THR A 210 -4.68 -0.64 -1.42
CA THR A 210 -5.77 0.32 -1.30
C THR A 210 -7.02 -0.34 -1.85
N GLN A 211 -7.76 -0.97 -0.97
CA GLN A 211 -9.00 -1.65 -1.33
C GLN A 211 -10.05 -0.57 -1.59
N PRO A 212 -10.52 -0.41 -2.83
CA PRO A 212 -11.64 0.50 -3.12
C PRO A 212 -12.96 -0.08 -2.60
N VAL A 213 -12.96 -1.35 -2.20
CA VAL A 213 -14.10 -2.05 -1.61
C VAL A 213 -13.83 -2.22 -0.13
N PRO A 214 -14.81 -1.97 0.74
CA PRO A 214 -14.67 -2.19 2.17
C PRO A 214 -14.27 -3.64 2.50
N GLU A 215 -13.40 -3.79 3.46
CA GLU A 215 -13.18 -5.06 4.16
C GLU A 215 -14.36 -5.30 5.09
N ILE A 216 -14.93 -6.49 5.06
CA ILE A 216 -16.04 -6.91 5.94
C ILE A 216 -15.60 -8.15 6.71
N GLY A 217 -15.81 -8.15 8.00
CA GLY A 217 -15.43 -9.29 8.83
C GLY A 217 -16.17 -9.31 10.17
N ALA A 218 -15.82 -10.29 10.96
CA ALA A 218 -16.27 -10.41 12.34
C ALA A 218 -15.18 -11.04 13.20
N ASN A 219 -14.92 -10.46 14.35
CA ASN A 219 -14.00 -11.01 15.34
C ASN A 219 -14.54 -10.77 16.77
N PRO A 220 -14.04 -11.49 17.78
CA PRO A 220 -14.53 -11.36 19.15
C PRO A 220 -14.36 -9.98 19.77
N VAL A 221 -13.39 -9.19 19.31
CA VAL A 221 -13.03 -7.87 19.85
C VAL A 221 -13.93 -6.77 19.29
N ASP A 222 -14.05 -6.70 17.96
CA ASP A 222 -14.76 -5.64 17.26
C ASP A 222 -16.23 -5.98 16.98
N GLY A 223 -16.60 -7.27 17.14
CA GLY A 223 -17.86 -7.78 16.61
C GLY A 223 -17.82 -7.82 15.09
N THR A 224 -18.94 -7.65 14.43
CA THR A 224 -19.01 -7.44 12.99
C THR A 224 -18.43 -6.08 12.65
N PHE A 225 -17.60 -6.00 11.60
CA PHE A 225 -16.97 -4.75 11.20
C PHE A 225 -16.99 -4.55 9.69
N ILE A 226 -16.93 -3.28 9.31
CA ILE A 226 -16.66 -2.82 7.95
C ILE A 226 -15.55 -1.77 8.02
N ARG A 227 -14.51 -1.91 7.18
CA ARG A 227 -13.35 -1.00 7.15
C ARG A 227 -13.09 -0.55 5.73
N GLN A 228 -12.80 0.73 5.55
CA GLN A 228 -12.46 1.33 4.28
C GLN A 228 -11.21 2.18 4.43
N GLY A 229 -10.22 1.93 3.59
CA GLY A 229 -9.00 2.73 3.54
C GLY A 229 -8.78 3.34 2.17
N PHE A 230 -8.11 4.48 2.13
CA PHE A 230 -7.60 5.07 0.91
C PHE A 230 -6.25 5.74 1.15
N ASN A 231 -5.39 5.71 0.14
CA ASN A 231 -4.08 6.34 0.19
C ASN A 231 -4.11 7.65 -0.60
N TRP A 232 -3.53 8.68 -0.01
CA TRP A 232 -3.35 9.97 -0.65
C TRP A 232 -1.86 10.26 -0.81
N TYR A 233 -1.38 10.31 -2.03
CA TYR A 233 0.02 10.56 -2.36
C TYR A 233 0.24 12.05 -2.59
N PHE A 234 1.06 12.67 -1.74
CA PHE A 234 1.52 14.05 -1.94
C PHE A 234 2.74 14.08 -2.85
N THR A 235 3.66 13.17 -2.63
CA THR A 235 4.86 12.95 -3.42
C THR A 235 5.16 11.45 -3.46
N PRO A 236 6.05 10.97 -4.35
CA PRO A 236 6.51 9.59 -4.29
C PRO A 236 7.22 9.20 -2.99
N ARG A 237 7.55 10.18 -2.15
CA ARG A 237 8.23 9.99 -0.86
C ARG A 237 7.32 10.20 0.34
N THR A 238 6.12 10.72 0.12
CA THR A 238 5.21 11.06 1.22
C THR A 238 3.79 10.75 0.82
N TYR A 239 3.16 9.86 1.56
CA TYR A 239 1.75 9.54 1.38
C TYR A 239 1.04 9.38 2.72
N VAL A 240 -0.26 9.56 2.70
CA VAL A 240 -1.13 9.40 3.86
C VAL A 240 -2.16 8.33 3.55
N LYS A 241 -2.28 7.36 4.43
CA LYS A 241 -3.37 6.39 4.43
C LYS A 241 -4.43 6.86 5.41
N VAL A 242 -5.64 7.07 4.94
CA VAL A 242 -6.81 7.35 5.76
C VAL A 242 -7.62 6.08 5.87
N LEU A 243 -7.96 5.70 7.09
CA LEU A 243 -8.79 4.54 7.38
C LEU A 243 -10.06 5.01 8.09
N THR A 244 -11.20 4.52 7.63
CA THR A 244 -12.49 4.66 8.32
C THR A 244 -13.04 3.28 8.60
N SER A 245 -13.69 3.11 9.73
CA SER A 245 -14.26 1.82 10.13
C SER A 245 -15.55 2.01 10.91
N TYR A 246 -16.43 1.04 10.80
CA TYR A 246 -17.54 0.85 11.72
C TYR A 246 -17.46 -0.57 12.29
N MET A 247 -17.55 -0.68 13.59
CA MET A 247 -17.43 -1.92 14.34
C MET A 247 -18.62 -2.03 15.28
N GLU A 248 -19.24 -3.21 15.32
CA GLU A 248 -20.42 -3.44 16.15
C GLU A 248 -20.19 -3.10 17.64
N LYS A 249 -19.01 -3.47 18.18
CA LYS A 249 -18.65 -3.26 19.58
C LYS A 249 -17.96 -1.92 19.84
N ASN A 250 -17.21 -1.39 18.86
CA ASN A 250 -16.38 -0.20 19.00
C ASN A 250 -16.88 1.01 18.20
N HIS A 251 -18.03 0.88 17.54
CA HIS A 251 -18.72 1.91 16.77
C HIS A 251 -17.86 2.54 15.67
N PHE A 252 -18.01 3.82 15.40
CA PHE A 252 -17.28 4.51 14.34
C PHE A 252 -15.84 4.77 14.75
N GLY A 253 -14.92 4.48 13.84
CA GLY A 253 -13.49 4.75 14.00
C GLY A 253 -12.90 5.42 12.77
N ALA A 254 -11.89 6.25 13.01
CA ALA A 254 -11.08 6.88 11.97
C ALA A 254 -9.61 6.82 12.34
N GLY A 255 -8.77 6.62 11.33
CA GLY A 255 -7.32 6.58 11.50
C GLY A 255 -6.59 7.25 10.35
N LEU A 256 -5.39 7.72 10.62
CA LEU A 256 -4.51 8.34 9.67
C LEU A 256 -3.10 7.80 9.90
N THR A 257 -2.46 7.36 8.82
CA THR A 257 -1.05 6.96 8.83
C THR A 257 -0.32 7.77 7.76
N ALA A 258 0.62 8.60 8.18
CA ALA A 258 1.46 9.36 7.28
C ALA A 258 2.84 8.70 7.18
N ASN A 259 3.26 8.35 5.98
CA ASN A 259 4.55 7.75 5.71
C ASN A 259 5.44 8.76 5.00
N TYR A 260 6.70 8.84 5.41
CA TYR A 260 7.69 9.71 4.81
C TYR A 260 9.03 9.02 4.61
N ILE A 261 9.71 9.39 3.52
CA ILE A 261 11.04 8.93 3.17
C ILE A 261 11.89 10.19 3.01
N LEU A 262 12.87 10.39 3.89
CA LEU A 262 13.78 11.52 3.80
C LEU A 262 14.88 11.25 2.78
N ASP A 263 15.50 10.08 2.85
CA ASP A 263 16.54 9.61 1.94
C ASP A 263 16.58 8.07 1.87
N GLU A 264 17.63 7.48 1.32
CA GLU A 264 17.80 6.02 1.18
C GLU A 264 17.97 5.29 2.52
N MET A 265 18.39 6.00 3.55
CA MET A 265 18.71 5.45 4.86
C MET A 265 17.68 5.81 5.92
N SER A 266 16.81 6.79 5.65
CA SER A 266 15.99 7.44 6.67
C SER A 266 14.53 7.53 6.23
N GLU A 267 13.66 6.93 7.03
CA GLU A 267 12.22 6.93 6.81
C GLU A 267 11.45 6.85 8.10
N GLY A 268 10.15 7.10 8.01
CA GLY A 268 9.32 6.96 9.18
C GLY A 268 7.83 6.98 8.89
N GLU A 269 7.10 6.78 9.96
CA GLU A 269 5.65 6.68 9.96
C GLU A 269 5.08 7.40 11.16
N LEU A 270 4.08 8.23 10.92
CA LEU A 270 3.25 8.86 11.93
C LEU A 270 1.85 8.25 11.87
N ARG A 271 1.37 7.70 12.98
CA ARG A 271 0.01 7.14 13.10
C ARG A 271 -0.80 7.92 14.09
N PHE A 272 -2.06 8.09 13.78
CA PHE A 272 -3.05 8.61 14.70
C PHE A 272 -4.42 7.99 14.38
N GLY A 273 -5.17 7.63 15.42
CA GLY A 273 -6.52 7.11 15.23
C GLY A 273 -7.35 7.24 16.49
N SER A 274 -8.64 7.12 16.32
CA SER A 274 -9.62 7.13 17.40
C SER A 274 -10.87 6.39 16.97
N ASN A 275 -11.58 5.81 17.92
CA ASN A 275 -12.97 5.35 17.75
C ASN A 275 -13.81 5.82 18.93
N GLU A 276 -15.12 5.61 18.88
CA GLU A 276 -16.06 6.17 19.87
C GLU A 276 -15.86 5.58 21.28
N ILE A 277 -15.48 4.32 21.39
CA ILE A 277 -15.31 3.61 22.67
C ILE A 277 -13.85 3.57 23.09
N GLU A 278 -12.97 3.26 22.15
CA GLU A 278 -11.55 3.26 22.39
C GLU A 278 -11.00 4.68 22.28
N ARG A 279 -10.36 5.15 23.30
CA ARG A 279 -9.69 6.46 23.28
C ARG A 279 -8.68 6.56 22.12
N SER A 280 -8.25 7.77 21.82
CA SER A 280 -7.25 8.01 20.78
C SER A 280 -5.97 7.18 21.01
N TYR A 281 -5.39 6.74 19.93
CA TYR A 281 -4.11 6.05 19.87
C TYR A 281 -3.22 6.69 18.81
N GLY A 282 -1.92 6.51 18.90
CA GLY A 282 -1.03 7.02 17.88
C GLY A 282 0.44 6.82 18.19
N GLY A 283 1.29 7.29 17.31
CA GLY A 283 2.72 7.19 17.51
C GLY A 283 3.52 7.67 16.31
N LEU A 284 4.80 7.81 16.55
CA LEU A 284 5.83 8.09 15.55
C LEU A 284 6.85 6.96 15.60
N THR A 285 7.17 6.40 14.44
CA THR A 285 8.28 5.45 14.29
C THR A 285 9.22 6.01 13.23
N HIS A 286 10.50 6.04 13.54
CA HIS A 286 11.54 6.47 12.62
C HIS A 286 12.61 5.39 12.52
N TYR A 287 13.02 5.10 11.30
CA TYR A 287 14.05 4.12 10.97
C TYR A 287 15.24 4.82 10.34
N LEU A 288 16.42 4.51 10.84
CA LEU A 288 17.70 4.94 10.29
C LEU A 288 18.53 3.69 9.96
N SER A 289 18.77 3.47 8.68
CA SER A 289 19.62 2.39 8.20
C SER A 289 21.06 2.87 8.01
N PHE A 290 22.04 2.05 8.33
CA PHE A 290 23.44 2.42 8.22
C PHE A 290 24.38 1.21 8.08
N GLY A 291 25.67 1.48 7.82
CA GLY A 291 26.68 0.46 7.59
C GLY A 291 26.78 0.04 6.11
N PRO A 292 27.54 -1.02 5.82
CA PRO A 292 27.68 -1.53 4.45
C PRO A 292 26.35 -1.96 3.85
N LYS A 293 26.14 -1.74 2.55
CA LYS A 293 25.05 -2.35 1.80
C LYS A 293 25.24 -3.85 1.77
N ILE A 294 24.20 -4.60 2.09
CA ILE A 294 24.19 -6.07 2.09
C ILE A 294 23.44 -6.65 0.91
N MET A 295 22.70 -5.83 0.17
CA MET A 295 22.00 -6.22 -1.05
C MET A 295 22.64 -5.55 -2.26
N THR A 296 22.83 -6.32 -3.32
CA THR A 296 23.23 -5.80 -4.63
C THR A 296 21.98 -5.34 -5.39
N GLU A 297 22.17 -4.53 -6.45
CA GLU A 297 21.05 -4.12 -7.33
C GLU A 297 20.36 -5.33 -7.98
N GLU A 298 21.10 -6.43 -8.22
CA GLU A 298 20.56 -7.67 -8.76
C GLU A 298 19.70 -8.44 -7.74
N ASP A 299 20.05 -8.37 -6.46
CA ASP A 299 19.24 -8.97 -5.40
C ASP A 299 17.93 -8.20 -5.17
N GLU A 300 17.96 -6.91 -5.44
CA GLU A 300 16.76 -6.07 -5.42
C GLU A 300 15.71 -6.54 -6.42
N ASP A 301 16.14 -7.06 -7.57
CA ASP A 301 15.23 -7.55 -8.63
C ASP A 301 14.69 -8.96 -8.36
N ARG A 302 15.33 -9.76 -7.48
CA ARG A 302 14.95 -11.13 -7.19
C ARG A 302 13.88 -11.32 -6.12
N GLN A 303 13.27 -10.25 -5.62
CA GLN A 303 12.15 -10.32 -4.66
C GLN A 303 12.37 -11.24 -3.43
N ILE A 304 13.54 -11.25 -2.84
CA ILE A 304 13.78 -11.92 -1.54
C ILE A 304 13.18 -11.09 -0.39
N TYR A 305 12.05 -10.40 -0.65
CA TYR A 305 11.47 -9.35 0.17
C TYR A 305 10.66 -9.80 1.37
N ASP A 306 10.32 -11.06 1.49
CA ASP A 306 9.47 -11.55 2.59
C ASP A 306 10.15 -11.44 3.97
N TYR A 307 11.42 -11.08 4.01
CA TYR A 307 12.20 -11.02 5.25
C TYR A 307 12.75 -9.65 5.61
N TYR A 308 12.67 -8.68 4.72
CA TYR A 308 13.28 -7.37 4.94
C TYR A 308 12.22 -6.29 5.05
N ARG A 309 12.21 -5.62 6.22
CA ARG A 309 11.50 -4.34 6.35
C ARG A 309 12.08 -3.33 5.37
N PRO A 310 11.33 -2.26 5.04
CA PRO A 310 11.86 -1.13 4.32
C PRO A 310 13.19 -0.71 4.87
N GLY A 311 14.24 -0.55 4.67
CA GLY A 311 15.52 -0.28 5.33
C GLY A 311 16.53 -1.42 5.28
N GLY A 312 16.09 -2.65 4.98
CA GLY A 312 16.92 -3.85 5.00
C GLY A 312 18.10 -3.92 4.03
N LYS A 313 18.37 -2.86 3.28
CA LYS A 313 19.50 -2.76 2.34
C LYS A 313 20.86 -2.59 3.02
N TYR A 314 20.86 -2.13 4.25
CA TYR A 314 22.07 -1.84 5.02
C TYR A 314 22.25 -2.85 6.15
N SER A 315 23.48 -2.95 6.60
CA SER A 315 23.86 -3.94 7.61
C SER A 315 23.19 -3.74 8.96
N TYR A 316 22.80 -2.53 9.29
CA TYR A 316 22.24 -2.17 10.60
C TYR A 316 21.06 -1.21 10.43
N GLU A 317 20.14 -1.29 11.36
CA GLU A 317 18.99 -0.41 11.46
C GLU A 317 18.79 0.04 12.90
N LEU A 318 18.58 1.33 13.10
CA LEU A 318 18.15 1.93 14.34
C LEU A 318 16.68 2.35 14.20
N GLU A 319 15.82 1.76 15.00
CA GLU A 319 14.41 2.16 15.12
C GLU A 319 14.24 3.00 16.38
N THR A 320 13.62 4.16 16.23
CA THR A 320 13.12 4.94 17.36
C THR A 320 11.62 5.02 17.28
N LYS A 321 10.92 4.65 18.34
CA LYS A 321 9.47 4.62 18.40
C LYS A 321 8.97 5.34 19.63
N TYR A 322 8.00 6.20 19.43
CA TYR A 322 7.16 6.76 20.47
C TYR A 322 5.71 6.45 20.13
N SER A 323 5.02 5.75 21.00
CA SER A 323 3.60 5.45 20.75
C SER A 323 2.81 5.47 22.04
N PHE A 324 1.53 5.79 21.92
CA PHE A 324 0.57 5.72 23.01
C PHE A 324 -0.63 4.88 22.58
N ARG A 325 -1.04 3.98 23.48
CA ARG A 325 -2.22 3.13 23.33
C ARG A 325 -2.29 2.37 22.00
N GLU A 326 -1.14 1.96 21.48
CA GLU A 326 -1.08 1.16 20.27
C GLU A 326 -1.73 -0.20 20.53
N ARG A 327 -2.66 -0.57 19.66
CA ARG A 327 -3.30 -1.87 19.71
C ARG A 327 -2.32 -2.92 19.21
N ILE A 328 -1.87 -3.79 20.09
CA ILE A 328 -1.08 -4.96 19.73
C ILE A 328 -2.03 -6.16 19.77
N ASN A 329 -2.33 -6.70 18.60
CA ASN A 329 -2.95 -8.00 18.50
C ASN A 329 -1.83 -9.01 18.68
N LEU A 330 -1.96 -9.89 19.63
CA LEU A 330 -1.21 -11.15 19.60
C LEU A 330 -1.60 -11.84 18.30
N ASP A 331 -0.62 -12.37 17.58
CA ASP A 331 -0.86 -13.14 16.38
C ASP A 331 -2.02 -14.09 16.64
N ASN A 332 -3.14 -13.84 15.98
CA ASN A 332 -4.39 -14.57 16.00
C ASN A 332 -5.55 -14.07 16.89
N ASN A 333 -5.62 -12.78 17.20
CA ASN A 333 -6.87 -12.07 17.54
C ASN A 333 -7.74 -12.58 18.70
N ILE A 334 -7.26 -13.42 19.61
CA ILE A 334 -8.15 -14.08 20.57
C ILE A 334 -7.74 -13.85 22.02
N ALA A 335 -6.53 -13.41 22.28
CA ALA A 335 -6.12 -13.05 23.63
C ALA A 335 -6.79 -11.76 24.11
N PRO A 336 -6.85 -11.53 25.44
CA PRO A 336 -7.27 -10.25 25.93
C PRO A 336 -6.50 -9.14 25.23
N PHE A 337 -7.26 -8.20 24.74
CA PHE A 337 -6.81 -7.12 23.94
C PHE A 337 -5.96 -6.18 24.78
N SER A 338 -4.72 -5.96 24.42
CA SER A 338 -3.86 -5.04 25.14
C SER A 338 -3.53 -3.79 24.31
N ARG A 339 -3.46 -2.66 24.99
CA ARG A 339 -3.00 -1.39 24.45
C ARG A 339 -1.67 -1.05 25.06
N VAL A 340 -0.67 -0.91 24.21
CA VAL A 340 0.72 -0.71 24.65
C VAL A 340 1.20 0.67 24.24
N SER A 341 1.83 1.35 25.19
CA SER A 341 2.51 2.62 24.95
C SER A 341 4.01 2.41 25.10
N PHE A 342 4.79 2.93 24.15
CA PHE A 342 6.25 2.96 24.18
C PHE A 342 6.73 4.41 24.32
N THR A 343 7.44 4.73 25.41
CA THR A 343 7.77 6.13 25.75
C THR A 343 9.19 6.35 26.26
N PRO A 344 10.23 6.39 25.41
CA PRO A 344 10.36 5.88 24.05
C PRO A 344 10.76 4.40 23.98
N LYS A 345 10.78 3.82 22.78
CA LYS A 345 11.47 2.58 22.44
C LYS A 345 12.61 2.89 21.47
N VAL A 346 13.78 2.37 21.74
CA VAL A 346 14.94 2.41 20.83
C VAL A 346 15.36 0.97 20.56
N THR A 347 15.49 0.63 19.29
CA THR A 347 15.89 -0.72 18.86
C THR A 347 17.05 -0.60 17.88
N LEU A 348 18.13 -1.28 18.17
CA LEU A 348 19.23 -1.50 17.24
C LEU A 348 19.19 -2.94 16.77
N ARG A 349 19.18 -3.15 15.47
CA ARG A 349 19.21 -4.50 14.88
C ARG A 349 20.25 -4.63 13.79
N SER A 350 20.83 -5.83 13.68
CA SER A 350 21.55 -6.22 12.48
C SER A 350 20.54 -6.76 11.47
N ASN A 351 20.65 -6.40 10.22
CA ASN A 351 19.91 -7.12 9.19
C ASN A 351 20.51 -8.51 8.99
N ARG A 352 19.68 -9.45 8.55
CA ARG A 352 20.08 -10.85 8.38
C ARG A 352 21.26 -10.96 7.40
N LYS A 353 22.30 -11.66 7.82
CA LYS A 353 23.57 -11.82 7.09
C LYS A 353 24.00 -13.27 7.07
N PRO A 354 24.73 -13.70 6.04
CA PRO A 354 25.43 -14.99 6.08
C PRO A 354 26.35 -15.07 7.32
N LEU A 355 26.37 -16.24 7.95
CA LEU A 355 27.22 -16.47 9.11
C LEU A 355 28.69 -16.56 8.61
N PRO A 356 29.61 -15.75 9.14
CA PRO A 356 31.03 -15.87 8.79
C PRO A 356 31.49 -17.32 8.97
N PHE A 357 32.24 -17.86 8.02
CA PHE A 357 32.82 -19.20 7.97
C PHE A 357 31.88 -20.38 7.60
N LEU A 358 30.53 -20.21 7.64
CA LEU A 358 29.58 -21.28 7.31
C LEU A 358 28.89 -21.10 5.94
N GLY A 359 28.99 -19.89 5.37
CA GLY A 359 28.43 -19.58 4.03
C GLY A 359 26.92 -19.31 4.02
N GLU A 360 26.36 -19.18 2.82
CA GLU A 360 25.00 -18.73 2.57
C GLU A 360 23.85 -19.55 3.23
N PRO A 361 23.94 -20.88 3.43
CA PRO A 361 22.84 -21.61 4.06
C PRO A 361 22.57 -21.16 5.51
N PHE A 362 23.58 -20.59 6.17
CA PHE A 362 23.47 -20.14 7.54
C PHE A 362 23.44 -18.61 7.59
N THR A 363 22.36 -18.06 8.11
CA THR A 363 22.23 -16.63 8.34
C THR A 363 21.99 -16.34 9.81
N TYR A 364 22.39 -15.16 10.27
CA TYR A 364 22.15 -14.71 11.64
C TYR A 364 21.45 -13.35 11.66
N PHE A 365 20.75 -13.11 12.75
CA PHE A 365 20.09 -11.86 13.07
C PHE A 365 20.30 -11.55 14.55
N ALA A 366 20.47 -10.30 14.91
CA ALA A 366 20.57 -9.85 16.31
C ALA A 366 19.85 -8.51 16.49
N GLU A 367 19.19 -8.38 17.62
CA GLU A 367 18.46 -7.17 18.00
C GLU A 367 18.71 -6.86 19.48
N ALA A 368 18.88 -5.58 19.79
CA ALA A 368 18.87 -5.06 21.15
C ALA A 368 17.87 -3.91 21.22
N SER A 369 16.98 -3.93 22.20
CA SER A 369 16.01 -2.85 22.38
C SER A 369 15.89 -2.43 23.84
N SER A 370 15.63 -1.14 24.04
CA SER A 370 15.29 -0.56 25.34
C SER A 370 14.05 0.29 25.20
N ALA A 371 13.13 0.18 26.14
CA ALA A 371 11.86 0.91 26.11
C ALA A 371 11.34 1.17 27.51
N ASN A 372 10.57 2.24 27.70
CA ASN A 372 9.61 2.34 28.78
C ASN A 372 8.25 1.89 28.22
N ILE A 373 7.68 0.86 28.82
CA ILE A 373 6.43 0.25 28.37
C ILE A 373 5.34 0.53 29.40
N SER A 374 4.15 0.84 28.89
CA SER A 374 2.92 0.84 29.67
C SER A 374 1.87 0.04 28.91
N GLU A 375 1.32 -0.98 29.54
CA GLU A 375 0.26 -1.82 28.97
C GLU A 375 -1.04 -1.62 29.73
N GLU A 376 -2.11 -1.36 29.00
CA GLU A 376 -3.48 -1.35 29.49
C GLU A 376 -4.17 -2.64 29.01
N VAL A 377 -4.55 -3.49 29.92
CA VAL A 377 -5.27 -4.74 29.61
C VAL A 377 -6.75 -4.53 29.83
N SER A 378 -7.56 -4.76 28.80
CA SER A 378 -9.01 -4.78 28.90
C SER A 378 -9.50 -6.22 29.02
N VAL A 379 -10.27 -6.52 30.03
CA VAL A 379 -10.94 -7.82 30.16
C VAL A 379 -12.18 -7.81 29.28
N LEU A 380 -12.21 -8.64 28.23
CA LEU A 380 -13.22 -8.63 27.16
C LEU A 380 -14.65 -8.96 27.60
N GLU A 381 -14.84 -9.52 28.80
CA GLU A 381 -16.13 -10.09 29.18
C GLU A 381 -17.08 -9.15 29.93
N THR A 382 -16.59 -8.03 30.45
CA THR A 382 -17.44 -7.04 31.11
C THR A 382 -16.96 -5.63 30.86
N PRO A 383 -17.76 -4.75 30.25
CA PRO A 383 -17.40 -3.33 30.06
C PRO A 383 -17.11 -2.57 31.38
N SER A 384 -17.46 -3.16 32.51
CA SER A 384 -17.30 -2.60 33.84
C SER A 384 -16.09 -3.11 34.63
N SER A 385 -15.32 -4.08 34.12
CA SER A 385 -14.10 -4.49 34.80
C SER A 385 -13.01 -3.44 34.50
N GLU A 386 -12.60 -2.71 35.53
CA GLU A 386 -11.44 -1.85 35.49
C GLU A 386 -10.24 -2.65 35.02
N GLY A 387 -9.77 -2.37 33.79
CA GLY A 387 -8.54 -2.95 33.29
C GLY A 387 -7.39 -2.48 34.18
N TYR A 388 -6.37 -3.30 34.32
CA TYR A 388 -5.17 -2.90 35.03
C TYR A 388 -4.17 -2.29 34.06
N THR A 389 -3.39 -1.33 34.57
CA THR A 389 -2.26 -0.75 33.84
C THR A 389 -0.97 -1.21 34.49
N GLN A 390 -0.05 -1.75 33.68
CA GLN A 390 1.27 -2.13 34.11
C GLN A 390 2.34 -1.34 33.37
N SER A 391 3.34 -0.86 34.07
CA SER A 391 4.43 -0.08 33.48
C SER A 391 5.78 -0.48 34.04
N SER A 392 6.77 -0.62 33.16
CA SER A 392 8.17 -0.84 33.55
C SER A 392 9.15 -0.41 32.45
N PRO A 393 10.42 -0.17 32.78
CA PRO A 393 11.47 -0.24 31.79
C PRO A 393 11.56 -1.68 31.26
N ARG A 394 11.94 -1.82 30.00
CA ARG A 394 12.17 -3.11 29.33
C ARG A 394 13.44 -3.04 28.51
N THR A 395 14.33 -3.96 28.74
CA THR A 395 15.50 -4.17 27.88
C THR A 395 15.42 -5.59 27.31
N ASN A 396 15.54 -5.71 26.00
CA ASN A 396 15.46 -7.00 25.33
C ASN A 396 16.66 -7.19 24.42
N TYR A 397 17.24 -8.38 24.47
CA TYR A 397 18.24 -8.89 23.55
C TYR A 397 17.69 -10.12 22.87
N TYR A 398 17.70 -10.11 21.55
CA TYR A 398 17.23 -11.22 20.72
C TYR A 398 18.29 -11.58 19.69
N SER A 399 18.47 -12.85 19.45
CA SER A 399 19.30 -13.34 18.35
C SER A 399 18.74 -14.63 17.78
N ASP A 400 18.92 -14.82 16.48
CA ASP A 400 18.64 -16.09 15.83
C ASP A 400 19.74 -16.51 14.85
N ILE A 401 19.83 -17.82 14.66
CA ILE A 401 20.58 -18.44 13.58
C ILE A 401 19.57 -19.25 12.76
N THR A 402 19.53 -18.98 11.48
CA THR A 402 18.65 -19.66 10.53
C THR A 402 19.50 -20.44 9.53
N TYR A 403 19.16 -21.69 9.34
CA TYR A 403 19.66 -22.55 8.26
C TYR A 403 18.54 -22.77 7.26
N THR A 404 18.83 -22.59 5.98
CA THR A 404 17.89 -22.87 4.89
C THR A 404 18.57 -23.75 3.84
N SER A 405 17.86 -24.75 3.35
CA SER A 405 18.37 -25.67 2.32
C SER A 405 17.24 -26.13 1.43
N ASP A 406 17.51 -26.14 0.13
CA ASP A 406 16.69 -26.84 -0.84
C ASP A 406 17.13 -28.32 -0.88
N LEU A 407 16.23 -29.21 -0.45
CA LEU A 407 16.43 -30.66 -0.43
C LEU A 407 15.92 -31.33 -1.73
N GLY A 408 15.74 -30.55 -2.78
CA GLY A 408 15.23 -31.03 -4.07
C GLY A 408 13.79 -31.55 -3.96
N TRP A 409 13.57 -32.84 -4.27
CA TRP A 409 12.22 -33.42 -4.23
C TRP A 409 11.60 -33.49 -2.83
N LEU A 410 12.40 -33.45 -1.77
CA LEU A 410 11.94 -33.38 -0.38
C LEU A 410 11.44 -31.98 -0.01
N GLY A 411 11.77 -30.94 -0.81
CA GLY A 411 11.31 -29.58 -0.61
C GLY A 411 12.30 -28.68 0.10
N ASN A 412 11.82 -27.54 0.59
CA ASN A 412 12.61 -26.53 1.26
C ASN A 412 12.59 -26.78 2.77
N PHE A 413 13.77 -26.91 3.35
CA PHE A 413 13.97 -27.07 4.79
C PHE A 413 14.47 -25.77 5.42
N LYS A 414 13.90 -25.40 6.55
CA LYS A 414 14.34 -24.26 7.37
C LYS A 414 14.44 -24.68 8.82
N ALA A 415 15.59 -24.44 9.42
CA ALA A 415 15.79 -24.58 10.85
C ALA A 415 16.18 -23.24 11.46
N VAL A 416 15.57 -22.88 12.58
CA VAL A 416 15.88 -21.65 13.32
C VAL A 416 16.16 -22.03 14.77
N VAL A 417 17.23 -21.49 15.31
CA VAL A 417 17.48 -21.48 16.76
C VAL A 417 17.52 -20.03 17.17
N ASP A 418 16.63 -19.65 18.07
CA ASP A 418 16.55 -18.30 18.60
C ASP A 418 16.70 -18.27 20.13
N ALA A 419 17.16 -17.14 20.62
CA ALA A 419 17.25 -16.85 22.03
C ALA A 419 16.86 -15.39 22.31
N SER A 420 16.11 -15.20 23.38
CA SER A 420 15.69 -13.90 23.88
C SER A 420 15.95 -13.78 25.34
N PHE A 421 16.50 -12.66 25.75
CA PHE A 421 16.66 -12.25 27.15
C PHE A 421 15.95 -10.91 27.33
N THR A 422 14.97 -10.86 28.21
CA THR A 422 14.20 -9.65 28.48
C THR A 422 14.21 -9.34 29.98
N ASP A 423 14.65 -8.14 30.33
CA ASP A 423 14.63 -7.58 31.67
C ASP A 423 13.55 -6.52 31.80
N TYR A 424 12.71 -6.62 32.79
CA TYR A 424 11.63 -5.70 33.13
C TYR A 424 11.91 -4.88 34.39
N GLY A 425 13.16 -4.73 34.73
CA GLY A 425 13.57 -4.04 35.97
C GLY A 425 13.00 -4.72 37.21
N ASN A 426 12.22 -3.99 37.99
CA ASN A 426 11.66 -4.53 39.25
C ASN A 426 10.61 -5.64 39.06
N LEU A 427 10.13 -5.87 37.84
CA LEU A 427 9.12 -6.88 37.53
C LEU A 427 9.73 -8.25 37.17
N GLY A 428 11.05 -8.37 37.16
CA GLY A 428 11.75 -9.60 36.85
C GLY A 428 12.28 -9.70 35.44
N SER A 429 12.52 -10.91 34.97
CA SER A 429 13.03 -11.18 33.63
C SER A 429 12.35 -12.38 33.00
N TRP A 430 12.44 -12.45 31.68
CA TRP A 430 11.99 -13.59 30.89
C TRP A 430 13.05 -13.96 29.86
N ASP A 431 13.62 -15.15 30.06
CA ASP A 431 14.62 -15.73 29.18
C ASP A 431 14.00 -16.90 28.45
N ASN A 432 14.16 -16.94 27.17
CA ASN A 432 13.69 -18.07 26.38
C ASN A 432 14.65 -18.39 25.23
N SER A 433 14.71 -19.67 24.88
CA SER A 433 15.31 -20.10 23.62
C SER A 433 14.43 -21.15 22.95
N ARG A 434 14.33 -21.08 21.64
CA ARG A 434 13.49 -21.96 20.86
C ARG A 434 14.27 -22.57 19.70
N GLN A 435 13.88 -23.79 19.35
CA GLN A 435 14.19 -24.32 18.03
C GLN A 435 12.90 -24.41 17.22
N GLN A 436 13.02 -24.11 15.95
CA GLN A 436 11.92 -24.15 15.01
C GLN A 436 12.40 -24.88 13.75
N LEU A 437 11.67 -25.90 13.35
CA LEU A 437 11.97 -26.70 12.17
C LEU A 437 10.77 -26.62 11.23
N PHE A 438 11.01 -26.32 9.97
CA PHE A 438 9.98 -26.25 8.94
C PHE A 438 10.44 -27.02 7.71
N LEU A 439 9.53 -27.77 7.13
CA LEU A 439 9.70 -28.43 5.85
C LEU A 439 8.51 -28.10 4.97
N GLN A 440 8.76 -27.47 3.83
CA GLN A 440 7.76 -27.20 2.81
C GLN A 440 8.04 -28.08 1.61
N GLN A 441 7.12 -28.99 1.30
CA GLN A 441 7.22 -29.93 0.19
C GLN A 441 6.19 -29.61 -0.88
N ASN A 442 6.65 -29.36 -2.10
CA ASN A 442 5.79 -29.22 -3.27
C ASN A 442 5.66 -30.58 -3.95
N LEU A 443 4.55 -31.27 -3.71
CA LEU A 443 4.32 -32.60 -4.29
C LEU A 443 4.03 -32.51 -5.79
N PHE A 444 3.30 -31.46 -6.19
CA PHE A 444 2.99 -31.11 -7.57
C PHE A 444 2.89 -29.58 -7.66
N ASP A 445 2.83 -29.04 -8.86
CA ASP A 445 2.64 -27.58 -9.07
C ASP A 445 1.40 -27.02 -8.35
N LYS A 446 0.47 -27.89 -7.99
CA LYS A 446 -0.83 -27.53 -7.40
C LYS A 446 -0.98 -27.91 -5.93
N LEU A 447 -0.08 -28.69 -5.37
CA LEU A 447 -0.19 -29.20 -4.00
C LEU A 447 1.11 -28.98 -3.24
N SER A 448 1.03 -28.24 -2.13
CA SER A 448 2.14 -28.05 -1.20
C SER A 448 1.74 -28.48 0.21
N LEU A 449 2.63 -29.18 0.86
CA LEU A 449 2.52 -29.55 2.27
C LEU A 449 3.55 -28.75 3.07
N GLU A 450 3.17 -28.35 4.27
CA GLU A 450 4.03 -27.66 5.23
C GLU A 450 4.00 -28.41 6.56
N TYR A 451 5.16 -28.69 7.10
CA TYR A 451 5.34 -29.29 8.40
C TYR A 451 6.22 -28.36 9.24
N GLY A 452 5.80 -28.09 10.46
CA GLY A 452 6.55 -27.26 11.38
C GLY A 452 6.58 -27.89 12.79
N HIS A 453 7.68 -27.69 13.48
CA HIS A 453 7.82 -28.02 14.88
C HIS A 453 8.48 -26.85 15.59
N ILE A 454 7.86 -26.34 16.64
CA ILE A 454 8.40 -25.28 17.49
C ILE A 454 8.50 -25.81 18.90
N HIS A 455 9.69 -25.81 19.43
CA HIS A 455 9.99 -26.31 20.77
C HIS A 455 10.79 -25.29 21.57
N TYR A 456 10.38 -25.00 22.80
CA TYR A 456 11.13 -24.18 23.72
C TYR A 456 12.21 -25.04 24.40
N ILE A 457 13.48 -24.82 24.06
CA ILE A 457 14.62 -25.50 24.67
C ILE A 457 14.79 -25.05 26.12
N MET A 458 14.57 -23.76 26.36
CA MET A 458 14.69 -23.15 27.68
C MET A 458 13.63 -22.07 27.84
N GLN A 459 13.02 -22.01 28.99
CA GLN A 459 12.16 -20.93 29.41
C GLN A 459 12.38 -20.69 30.92
N ARG A 460 12.79 -19.46 31.26
CA ARG A 460 13.04 -19.04 32.66
C ARG A 460 12.36 -17.70 32.91
N GLY A 461 11.79 -17.55 34.09
CA GLY A 461 11.01 -16.37 34.41
C GLY A 461 9.71 -16.29 33.67
N PHE A 462 9.16 -15.12 33.57
CA PHE A 462 7.88 -14.84 32.86
C PHE A 462 7.83 -13.41 32.40
N SER A 463 7.01 -13.16 31.37
CA SER A 463 6.68 -11.79 30.97
C SER A 463 5.52 -11.27 31.83
N PRO A 464 5.64 -10.07 32.40
CA PRO A 464 4.52 -9.43 33.10
C PRO A 464 3.48 -8.87 32.14
N TYR A 465 3.76 -8.86 30.84
CA TYR A 465 2.95 -8.22 29.81
C TYR A 465 2.17 -9.27 28.99
N VAL A 466 0.88 -8.98 28.78
CA VAL A 466 -0.01 -9.86 28.02
C VAL A 466 0.35 -9.85 26.55
N PHE A 467 0.75 -8.69 26.00
CA PHE A 467 1.09 -8.54 24.58
C PHE A 467 2.30 -9.39 24.13
N GLU A 468 3.12 -9.87 25.04
CA GLU A 468 4.25 -10.75 24.72
C GLU A 468 3.85 -12.23 24.60
N GLY A 469 2.61 -12.56 24.94
CA GLY A 469 2.04 -13.88 24.69
C GLY A 469 2.57 -15.01 25.54
N TYR A 470 3.28 -14.73 26.63
CA TYR A 470 3.85 -15.76 27.51
C TYR A 470 2.84 -16.84 27.94
N TYR A 471 1.64 -16.41 28.33
CA TYR A 471 0.60 -17.31 28.84
C TYR A 471 -0.21 -18.02 27.75
N TYR A 472 -0.05 -17.60 26.49
CA TYR A 472 -0.90 -18.04 25.39
C TYR A 472 -0.18 -18.83 24.31
N SER A 473 1.15 -18.93 24.38
CA SER A 473 1.93 -19.69 23.42
C SER A 473 2.23 -21.09 23.94
N PRO A 474 1.78 -22.15 23.26
CA PRO A 474 2.14 -23.52 23.64
C PRO A 474 3.65 -23.72 23.65
N TYR A 475 4.14 -24.44 24.69
CA TYR A 475 5.56 -24.72 24.88
C TYR A 475 6.13 -25.59 23.75
N ASP A 476 5.33 -26.48 23.19
CA ASP A 476 5.74 -27.42 22.16
C ASP A 476 4.61 -27.54 21.14
N GLN A 477 4.87 -27.19 19.89
CA GLN A 477 3.85 -27.06 18.87
C GLN A 477 4.23 -27.86 17.62
N LEU A 478 3.26 -28.59 17.09
CA LEU A 478 3.34 -29.18 15.75
C LEU A 478 2.44 -28.39 14.80
N ILE A 479 2.99 -27.97 13.68
CA ILE A 479 2.28 -27.22 12.65
C ILE A 479 2.11 -28.11 11.42
N GLY A 480 0.90 -28.19 10.91
CA GLY A 480 0.57 -28.82 9.63
C GLY A 480 -0.04 -27.80 8.68
N GLY A 481 0.43 -27.77 7.46
CA GLY A 481 -0.09 -26.91 6.41
C GLY A 481 -0.40 -27.69 5.14
N LEU A 482 -1.51 -27.37 4.50
CA LEU A 482 -1.91 -27.88 3.19
C LEU A 482 -2.28 -26.69 2.31
N THR A 483 -1.62 -26.57 1.16
CA THR A 483 -1.99 -25.58 0.14
C THR A 483 -2.35 -26.32 -1.14
N LEU A 484 -3.59 -26.08 -1.61
CA LEU A 484 -4.11 -26.66 -2.86
C LEU A 484 -4.44 -25.52 -3.83
N LYS A 485 -3.83 -25.54 -5.02
CA LYS A 485 -4.11 -24.62 -6.12
C LYS A 485 -4.96 -25.34 -7.17
N ALA A 486 -6.18 -24.88 -7.39
CA ALA A 486 -7.10 -25.47 -8.37
C ALA A 486 -7.78 -24.35 -9.18
N TRP A 487 -7.59 -24.35 -10.50
CA TRP A 487 -8.09 -23.31 -11.42
C TRP A 487 -7.70 -21.90 -10.95
N TYR A 488 -8.68 -21.10 -10.58
CA TYR A 488 -8.51 -19.73 -10.06
C TYR A 488 -8.49 -19.67 -8.52
N SER A 489 -8.43 -20.82 -7.85
CA SER A 489 -8.56 -20.91 -6.39
C SER A 489 -7.28 -21.42 -5.75
N THR A 490 -6.91 -20.82 -4.63
CA THR A 490 -5.91 -21.35 -3.71
C THR A 490 -6.58 -21.57 -2.36
N PHE A 491 -6.59 -22.80 -1.90
CA PHE A 491 -7.04 -23.17 -0.56
C PHE A 491 -5.82 -23.44 0.30
N LYS A 492 -5.78 -22.84 1.47
CA LYS A 492 -4.76 -23.07 2.47
C LYS A 492 -5.42 -23.47 3.78
N LEU A 493 -5.00 -24.57 4.34
CA LEU A 493 -5.34 -25.03 5.68
C LEU A 493 -4.05 -25.04 6.50
N THR A 494 -4.07 -24.36 7.64
CA THR A 494 -2.96 -24.41 8.60
C THR A 494 -3.52 -24.87 9.95
N THR A 495 -2.90 -25.86 10.55
CA THR A 495 -3.27 -26.38 11.86
C THR A 495 -2.08 -26.29 12.80
N THR A 496 -2.33 -25.88 14.03
CA THR A 496 -1.32 -25.91 15.10
C THR A 496 -1.83 -26.80 16.22
N TYR A 497 -1.02 -27.76 16.58
CA TYR A 497 -1.30 -28.74 17.60
C TYR A 497 -0.39 -28.48 18.81
N ASN A 498 -0.97 -28.42 20.00
CA ASN A 498 -0.22 -28.29 21.25
C ASN A 498 0.14 -29.68 21.72
N LEU A 499 1.43 -30.05 21.65
CA LEU A 499 1.89 -31.40 21.98
C LEU A 499 1.72 -31.74 23.47
N PRO A 500 2.03 -30.86 24.43
CA PRO A 500 1.86 -31.14 25.85
C PRO A 500 0.43 -31.49 26.26
N SER A 501 -0.55 -30.78 25.77
CA SER A 501 -1.97 -31.04 26.07
C SER A 501 -2.62 -32.02 25.10
N MET A 502 -1.95 -32.35 24.00
CA MET A 502 -2.48 -33.19 22.95
C MET A 502 -3.75 -32.59 22.28
N ASP A 503 -3.85 -31.27 22.25
CA ASP A 503 -5.03 -30.55 21.76
C ASP A 503 -4.75 -29.78 20.49
N LEU A 504 -5.77 -29.67 19.66
CA LEU A 504 -5.78 -28.80 18.51
C LEU A 504 -5.89 -27.35 18.99
N TYR A 505 -4.79 -26.58 18.81
CA TYR A 505 -4.68 -25.23 19.33
C TYR A 505 -5.25 -24.19 18.38
N ASN A 506 -4.99 -24.35 17.08
CA ASN A 506 -5.43 -23.41 16.07
C ASN A 506 -5.73 -24.10 14.74
N VAL A 507 -6.80 -23.68 14.05
CA VAL A 507 -7.10 -24.08 12.68
C VAL A 507 -7.42 -22.83 11.88
N LYS A 508 -6.64 -22.59 10.83
CA LYS A 508 -6.85 -21.48 9.92
C LYS A 508 -7.17 -22.00 8.53
N TYR A 509 -8.30 -21.58 8.01
CA TYR A 509 -8.74 -21.81 6.65
C TYR A 509 -8.60 -20.51 5.87
N GLU A 510 -7.95 -20.56 4.71
CA GLU A 510 -7.86 -19.44 3.79
C GLU A 510 -8.27 -19.91 2.40
N TRP A 511 -9.16 -19.19 1.80
CA TRP A 511 -9.54 -19.40 0.42
C TRP A 511 -9.35 -18.12 -0.36
N LEU A 512 -8.42 -18.14 -1.30
CA LEU A 512 -8.17 -17.07 -2.24
C LEU A 512 -8.72 -17.51 -3.60
N PHE A 513 -9.68 -16.78 -4.11
CA PHE A 513 -10.23 -16.93 -5.43
C PHE A 513 -9.71 -15.82 -6.33
N GLY A 514 -8.70 -16.14 -7.16
CA GLY A 514 -8.00 -15.20 -8.03
C GLY A 514 -8.68 -15.08 -9.37
N LEU A 515 -9.14 -13.88 -9.72
CA LEU A 515 -9.60 -13.52 -11.04
C LEU A 515 -8.55 -12.64 -11.74
N HIS A 516 -8.82 -12.23 -12.96
CA HIS A 516 -7.85 -11.49 -13.76
C HIS A 516 -7.39 -10.18 -13.09
N CYS A 517 -8.32 -9.44 -12.50
CA CYS A 517 -8.07 -8.12 -11.93
C CYS A 517 -8.41 -8.00 -10.44
N TYR A 518 -8.85 -9.05 -9.78
CA TYR A 518 -9.12 -9.04 -8.34
C TYR A 518 -9.04 -10.43 -7.72
N ASN A 519 -8.80 -10.46 -6.41
CA ASN A 519 -8.90 -11.64 -5.58
C ASN A 519 -10.05 -11.48 -4.59
N LEU A 520 -10.81 -12.54 -4.39
CA LEU A 520 -11.69 -12.68 -3.23
C LEU A 520 -10.93 -13.51 -2.19
N VAL A 521 -10.78 -12.98 -1.00
CA VAL A 521 -10.08 -13.66 0.09
C VAL A 521 -11.06 -13.92 1.21
N PHE A 522 -11.23 -15.18 1.53
CA PHE A 522 -11.99 -15.64 2.69
C PHE A 522 -11.01 -16.25 3.66
N SER A 523 -11.06 -15.83 4.91
CA SER A 523 -10.31 -16.48 5.96
C SER A 523 -11.21 -16.78 7.15
N TYR A 524 -10.98 -17.93 7.74
CA TYR A 524 -11.62 -18.33 8.98
C TYR A 524 -10.56 -18.92 9.88
N ASN A 525 -10.40 -18.34 11.05
CA ASN A 525 -9.44 -18.76 12.05
C ASN A 525 -10.20 -19.23 13.29
N LEU A 526 -9.95 -20.45 13.70
CA LEU A 526 -10.56 -21.08 14.87
C LEU A 526 -9.46 -21.45 15.85
N ARG A 527 -9.49 -20.88 17.03
CA ARG A 527 -8.52 -21.13 18.09
C ARG A 527 -9.17 -21.70 19.34
N ASN A 528 -8.56 -22.67 19.94
CA ASN A 528 -8.95 -23.23 21.23
C ASN A 528 -8.26 -22.45 22.36
N GLU A 529 -9.02 -21.76 23.16
CA GLU A 529 -8.54 -21.07 24.36
C GLU A 529 -9.31 -21.56 25.58
N LEU A 530 -8.59 -22.09 26.56
CA LEU A 530 -9.20 -22.53 27.82
C LEU A 530 -10.48 -23.37 27.59
N ASP A 531 -10.38 -24.36 26.71
CA ASP A 531 -11.49 -25.27 26.32
C ASP A 531 -12.66 -24.60 25.58
N THR A 532 -12.49 -23.38 25.09
CA THR A 532 -13.50 -22.71 24.27
C THR A 532 -12.92 -22.36 22.90
N PHE A 533 -13.59 -22.84 21.83
CA PHE A 533 -13.24 -22.42 20.46
C PHE A 533 -13.79 -21.03 20.16
N ARG A 534 -12.92 -20.12 19.75
CA ARG A 534 -13.31 -18.80 19.27
C ARG A 534 -12.96 -18.68 17.80
N GLY A 535 -13.93 -18.21 17.02
CA GLY A 535 -13.80 -18.06 15.58
C GLY A 535 -13.66 -16.61 15.16
N GLU A 536 -12.82 -16.38 14.19
CA GLU A 536 -12.71 -15.12 13.47
C GLU A 536 -12.95 -15.36 11.99
N PHE A 537 -13.80 -14.56 11.38
CA PHE A 537 -14.08 -14.59 9.96
C PHE A 537 -13.69 -13.26 9.33
N ASN A 538 -13.00 -13.31 8.21
CA ASN A 538 -12.67 -12.15 7.39
C ASN A 538 -12.96 -12.44 5.92
N PHE A 539 -13.61 -11.49 5.27
CA PHE A 539 -13.81 -11.47 3.84
C PHE A 539 -13.25 -10.16 3.30
N SER A 540 -12.32 -10.26 2.38
CA SER A 540 -11.77 -9.09 1.70
C SER A 540 -11.79 -9.27 0.19
N PHE A 541 -11.92 -8.15 -0.47
CA PHE A 541 -11.86 -8.02 -1.92
C PHE A 541 -10.59 -7.23 -2.25
N GLU A 542 -9.61 -7.90 -2.85
CA GLU A 542 -8.34 -7.30 -3.19
C GLU A 542 -8.30 -7.01 -4.70
N LEU A 543 -8.12 -5.74 -5.05
CA LEU A 543 -7.83 -5.40 -6.44
C LEU A 543 -6.38 -5.76 -6.76
N VAL A 544 -6.21 -6.58 -7.76
CA VAL A 544 -4.89 -6.95 -8.28
C VAL A 544 -4.68 -6.15 -9.55
N PRO A 545 -3.63 -5.30 -9.65
CA PRO A 545 -3.26 -4.71 -10.92
C PRO A 545 -2.97 -5.83 -11.91
N SER A 546 -3.45 -5.65 -13.13
CA SER A 546 -3.28 -6.66 -14.18
C SER A 546 -1.82 -7.13 -14.25
N ARG A 547 -1.63 -8.43 -14.19
CA ARG A 547 -0.31 -9.10 -14.21
C ARG A 547 0.29 -9.18 -15.62
N TRP A 548 -0.26 -8.45 -16.62
CA TRP A 548 0.15 -8.52 -18.03
C TRP A 548 0.70 -7.21 -18.55
#